data_20c59898a1873154b02019b23f43d01d
#
_entry.id   20c59898a1873154b02019b23f43d01d
#
_cell.length_a   1.000
_cell.length_b   1.000
_cell.length_c   1.000
_cell.angle_alpha   90.00
_cell.angle_beta   90.00
_cell.angle_gamma   90.00
#
_symmetry.space_group_name_H-M   'P 1'
#
loop_
_entity.id
_entity.type
_entity.pdbx_description
1 polymer ?
#
loop_
_entity_poly.entity_id
_entity_poly.type
_entity_poly.pdbx_seq_one_letter_code
_entity_poly.pdbx_strand_id
1 'polypeptide(L)'
;MCRADHHPRQAGFTLVEVLIAMAITAFVSMLSYQTLSTALAGIESARAESGRLHEINRAFTVLSRDIRQLTNRPVRDEFGQVASAMSGGELARDPLRLTRSGWHNSTGAPRSTLQRVAYRLEEDRLLRLSYPVLDRTTAIEPTETVLIEGVELFELRFLPSINAVEVDRNQVIDRRFWQENWV
;
A
#
# COMPACT_ATOMS: atom_id res chain seq x y z
N MET A 1 -19.10 -89.54 15.62
CA MET A 1 -18.22 -88.46 15.13
C MET A 1 -18.73 -87.17 15.66
N CYS A 2 -18.27 -86.71 16.86
CA CYS A 2 -18.67 -85.45 17.48
C CYS A 2 -17.66 -84.37 17.09
N ARG A 3 -18.13 -83.35 16.42
CA ARG A 3 -17.37 -82.21 16.04
C ARG A 3 -17.44 -81.18 17.20
N ALA A 4 -16.34 -80.96 17.88
CA ALA A 4 -16.24 -79.95 18.94
C ALA A 4 -16.20 -78.55 18.32
N ASP A 5 -17.26 -77.79 18.55
CA ASP A 5 -17.30 -76.38 18.18
C ASP A 5 -16.39 -75.58 19.14
N HIS A 6 -15.29 -75.07 18.64
CA HIS A 6 -14.43 -74.14 19.35
C HIS A 6 -15.05 -72.76 19.25
N HIS A 7 -15.72 -72.34 20.29
CA HIS A 7 -16.11 -70.94 20.44
C HIS A 7 -14.89 -70.10 20.83
N PRO A 8 -14.52 -69.09 20.05
CA PRO A 8 -13.44 -68.22 20.41
C PRO A 8 -13.83 -67.45 21.69
N ARG A 9 -13.00 -67.49 22.74
CA ARG A 9 -13.18 -66.71 23.93
C ARG A 9 -13.15 -65.24 23.55
N GLN A 10 -14.24 -64.52 23.73
CA GLN A 10 -14.28 -63.06 23.64
C GLN A 10 -13.46 -62.51 24.84
N ALA A 11 -12.27 -62.01 24.57
CA ALA A 11 -11.47 -61.26 25.54
C ALA A 11 -12.09 -59.83 25.66
N GLY A 12 -12.61 -59.50 26.84
CA GLY A 12 -13.08 -58.16 27.13
C GLY A 12 -11.89 -57.23 27.39
N PHE A 13 -12.05 -55.94 27.07
CA PHE A 13 -11.06 -54.91 27.35
C PHE A 13 -10.83 -54.75 28.86
N THR A 14 -9.59 -54.56 29.27
CA THR A 14 -9.24 -54.23 30.63
C THR A 14 -9.46 -52.72 30.90
N LEU A 15 -9.82 -52.37 32.15
CA LEU A 15 -10.00 -50.97 32.55
C LEU A 15 -8.71 -50.14 32.34
N VAL A 16 -7.55 -50.75 32.54
CA VAL A 16 -6.23 -50.13 32.32
C VAL A 16 -6.01 -49.80 30.84
N GLU A 17 -6.41 -50.67 29.92
CA GLU A 17 -6.28 -50.48 28.50
C GLU A 17 -7.13 -49.30 27.98
N VAL A 18 -8.36 -49.15 28.54
CA VAL A 18 -9.23 -48.02 28.24
C VAL A 18 -8.64 -46.70 28.79
N LEU A 19 -8.07 -46.72 30.00
CA LEU A 19 -7.43 -45.54 30.57
C LEU A 19 -6.20 -45.09 29.77
N ILE A 20 -5.37 -46.03 29.33
CA ILE A 20 -4.21 -45.72 28.49
C ILE A 20 -4.66 -45.17 27.15
N ALA A 21 -5.67 -45.76 26.53
CA ALA A 21 -6.21 -45.25 25.26
C ALA A 21 -6.76 -43.84 25.38
N MET A 22 -7.51 -43.53 26.44
CA MET A 22 -7.99 -42.19 26.74
C MET A 22 -6.85 -41.17 26.96
N ALA A 23 -5.82 -41.57 27.70
CA ALA A 23 -4.66 -40.70 27.97
C ALA A 23 -3.91 -40.36 26.68
N ILE A 24 -3.67 -41.35 25.81
CA ILE A 24 -3.01 -41.14 24.51
C ILE A 24 -3.87 -40.26 23.61
N THR A 25 -5.19 -40.51 23.54
CA THR A 25 -6.12 -39.73 22.74
C THR A 25 -6.16 -38.27 23.20
N ALA A 26 -6.22 -38.03 24.51
CA ALA A 26 -6.19 -36.67 25.06
C ALA A 26 -4.87 -35.96 24.74
N PHE A 27 -3.74 -36.63 24.85
CA PHE A 27 -2.42 -36.10 24.56
C PHE A 27 -2.30 -35.73 23.06
N VAL A 28 -2.70 -36.63 22.17
CA VAL A 28 -2.67 -36.37 20.70
C VAL A 28 -3.62 -35.21 20.34
N SER A 29 -4.81 -35.16 20.97
CA SER A 29 -5.75 -34.05 20.72
C SER A 29 -5.19 -32.71 21.18
N MET A 30 -4.52 -32.66 22.32
CA MET A 30 -3.86 -31.45 22.83
C MET A 30 -2.75 -30.98 21.90
N LEU A 31 -1.89 -31.87 21.42
CA LEU A 31 -0.82 -31.54 20.48
C LEU A 31 -1.39 -31.02 19.14
N SER A 32 -2.42 -31.69 18.64
CA SER A 32 -3.11 -31.28 17.42
C SER A 32 -3.71 -29.89 17.54
N TYR A 33 -4.36 -29.60 18.66
CA TYR A 33 -4.92 -28.27 18.94
C TYR A 33 -3.84 -27.19 19.01
N GLN A 34 -2.74 -27.46 19.71
CA GLN A 34 -1.61 -26.51 19.80
C GLN A 34 -1.01 -26.22 18.43
N THR A 35 -0.78 -27.26 17.63
CA THR A 35 -0.24 -27.08 16.27
C THR A 35 -1.16 -26.24 15.40
N LEU A 36 -2.46 -26.52 15.43
CA LEU A 36 -3.45 -25.77 14.66
C LEU A 36 -3.54 -24.30 15.11
N SER A 37 -3.58 -24.06 16.42
CA SER A 37 -3.66 -22.69 16.96
C SER A 37 -2.43 -21.85 16.59
N THR A 38 -1.24 -22.43 16.66
CA THR A 38 0.00 -21.78 16.24
C THR A 38 0.01 -21.47 14.73
N ALA A 39 -0.46 -22.41 13.92
CA ALA A 39 -0.55 -22.21 12.48
C ALA A 39 -1.53 -21.08 12.11
N LEU A 40 -2.69 -21.03 12.77
CA LEU A 40 -3.68 -19.97 12.55
C LEU A 40 -3.13 -18.60 12.96
N ALA A 41 -2.48 -18.49 14.12
CA ALA A 41 -1.85 -17.25 14.56
C ALA A 41 -0.75 -16.78 13.58
N GLY A 42 0.04 -17.71 13.04
CA GLY A 42 1.03 -17.39 12.00
C GLY A 42 0.41 -16.87 10.70
N ILE A 43 -0.71 -17.43 10.27
CA ILE A 43 -1.44 -16.96 9.08
C ILE A 43 -2.02 -15.56 9.30
N GLU A 44 -2.57 -15.26 10.47
CA GLU A 44 -3.11 -13.94 10.80
C GLU A 44 -2.01 -12.88 10.80
N SER A 45 -0.86 -13.16 11.41
CA SER A 45 0.30 -12.26 11.39
C SER A 45 0.81 -12.01 9.97
N ALA A 46 0.98 -13.06 9.18
CA ALA A 46 1.40 -12.94 7.79
C ALA A 46 0.42 -12.15 6.91
N ARG A 47 -0.89 -12.28 7.17
CA ARG A 47 -1.94 -11.50 6.47
C ARG A 47 -1.88 -10.02 6.82
N ALA A 48 -1.69 -9.69 8.09
CA ALA A 48 -1.59 -8.31 8.54
C ALA A 48 -0.38 -7.61 7.91
N GLU A 49 0.77 -8.27 7.90
CA GLU A 49 2.00 -7.75 7.29
C GLU A 49 1.89 -7.61 5.76
N SER A 50 1.32 -8.63 5.11
CA SER A 50 1.04 -8.58 3.66
C SER A 50 0.05 -7.47 3.31
N GLY A 51 -0.97 -7.23 4.12
CA GLY A 51 -1.92 -6.14 3.95
C GLY A 51 -1.22 -4.78 3.94
N ARG A 52 -0.32 -4.53 4.88
CA ARG A 52 0.44 -3.29 4.96
C ARG A 52 1.34 -3.08 3.74
N LEU A 53 2.02 -4.13 3.29
CA LEU A 53 2.83 -4.07 2.06
C LEU A 53 1.99 -3.75 0.82
N HIS A 54 0.78 -4.29 0.73
CA HIS A 54 -0.13 -3.98 -0.37
C HIS A 54 -0.59 -2.51 -0.36
N GLU A 55 -0.86 -1.93 0.79
CA GLU A 55 -1.20 -0.50 0.92
C GLU A 55 -0.05 0.38 0.46
N ILE A 56 1.16 0.11 0.94
CA ILE A 56 2.38 0.83 0.54
C ILE A 56 2.58 0.74 -0.97
N ASN A 57 2.54 -0.47 -1.54
CA ASN A 57 2.72 -0.68 -2.97
C ASN A 57 1.65 0.05 -3.80
N ARG A 58 0.41 0.07 -3.33
CA ARG A 58 -0.67 0.81 -3.99
C ARG A 58 -0.40 2.31 -3.98
N ALA A 59 0.01 2.88 -2.85
CA ALA A 59 0.33 4.30 -2.73
C ALA A 59 1.49 4.68 -3.67
N PHE A 60 2.58 3.91 -3.67
CA PHE A 60 3.71 4.10 -4.58
C PHE A 60 3.33 3.95 -6.06
N THR A 61 2.47 3.00 -6.39
CA THR A 61 2.00 2.80 -7.76
C THR A 61 1.22 4.02 -8.26
N VAL A 62 0.34 4.58 -7.43
CA VAL A 62 -0.42 5.78 -7.77
C VAL A 62 0.51 6.98 -7.95
N LEU A 63 1.40 7.22 -6.99
CA LEU A 63 2.38 8.31 -7.03
C LEU A 63 3.29 8.22 -8.26
N SER A 64 3.89 7.06 -8.49
CA SER A 64 4.77 6.81 -9.64
C SER A 64 4.05 7.00 -10.97
N ARG A 65 2.80 6.54 -11.06
CA ARG A 65 1.98 6.73 -12.26
C ARG A 65 1.73 8.22 -12.51
N ASP A 66 1.36 8.98 -11.49
CA ASP A 66 1.07 10.40 -11.62
C ASP A 66 2.33 11.18 -12.05
N ILE A 67 3.49 10.86 -11.47
CA ILE A 67 4.78 11.45 -11.87
C ILE A 67 5.15 11.08 -13.31
N ARG A 68 5.01 9.81 -13.71
CA ARG A 68 5.34 9.36 -15.07
C ARG A 68 4.42 9.98 -16.14
N GLN A 69 3.21 10.37 -15.76
CA GLN A 69 2.24 11.02 -16.63
C GLN A 69 2.31 12.54 -16.57
N LEU A 70 3.35 13.10 -15.93
CA LEU A 70 3.60 14.53 -15.90
C LEU A 70 3.57 15.11 -17.32
N THR A 71 2.81 16.18 -17.47
CA THR A 71 2.70 16.91 -18.74
C THR A 71 3.04 18.37 -18.48
N ASN A 72 3.90 18.95 -19.31
CA ASN A 72 4.30 20.34 -19.19
C ASN A 72 3.17 21.28 -19.64
N ARG A 73 2.13 21.36 -18.80
CA ARG A 73 0.97 22.24 -18.98
C ARG A 73 0.79 23.07 -17.70
N PRO A 74 1.27 24.32 -17.70
CA PRO A 74 0.97 25.28 -16.64
C PRO A 74 -0.53 25.47 -16.48
N VAL A 75 -0.99 25.81 -15.28
CA VAL A 75 -2.39 26.02 -14.96
C VAL A 75 -2.61 27.42 -14.37
N ARG A 76 -3.86 27.92 -14.40
CA ARG A 76 -4.20 29.11 -13.66
C ARG A 76 -4.81 28.75 -12.31
N ASP A 77 -4.29 29.35 -11.27
CA ASP A 77 -4.83 29.20 -9.90
C ASP A 77 -6.10 30.02 -9.69
N GLU A 78 -6.65 29.96 -8.50
CA GLU A 78 -7.86 30.69 -8.11
C GLU A 78 -7.72 32.23 -8.12
N PHE A 79 -6.48 32.71 -8.12
CA PHE A 79 -6.15 34.15 -8.22
C PHE A 79 -5.83 34.58 -9.65
N GLY A 80 -5.94 33.67 -10.62
CA GLY A 80 -5.63 33.90 -12.03
C GLY A 80 -4.14 33.91 -12.35
N GLN A 81 -3.26 33.59 -11.37
CA GLN A 81 -1.84 33.51 -11.59
C GLN A 81 -1.45 32.19 -12.26
N VAL A 82 -0.40 32.24 -13.07
CA VAL A 82 0.11 31.06 -13.75
C VAL A 82 0.97 30.25 -12.77
N ALA A 83 0.52 29.04 -12.48
CA ALA A 83 1.27 28.06 -11.70
C ALA A 83 1.95 27.06 -12.63
N SER A 84 3.20 26.72 -12.34
CA SER A 84 4.00 25.75 -13.10
C SER A 84 3.31 24.40 -13.22
N ALA A 85 3.63 23.66 -14.29
CA ALA A 85 3.14 22.30 -14.52
C ALA A 85 3.46 21.33 -13.37
N MET A 86 4.61 21.54 -12.72
CA MET A 86 5.00 20.86 -11.49
C MET A 86 5.54 21.89 -10.51
N SER A 87 5.21 21.77 -9.25
CA SER A 87 5.76 22.56 -8.16
C SER A 87 5.73 21.72 -6.89
N GLY A 88 6.62 22.00 -5.97
CA GLY A 88 6.66 21.30 -4.70
C GLY A 88 7.88 21.68 -3.86
N GLY A 89 7.99 21.04 -2.72
CA GLY A 89 9.09 21.22 -1.79
C GLY A 89 8.63 21.15 -0.34
N GLU A 90 9.57 21.11 0.55
CA GLU A 90 9.34 20.91 1.99
C GLU A 90 8.50 22.03 2.62
N LEU A 91 8.72 23.27 2.19
CA LEU A 91 8.01 24.45 2.72
C LEU A 91 6.62 24.67 2.07
N ALA A 92 6.29 23.92 1.04
CA ALA A 92 4.99 24.07 0.38
C ALA A 92 3.90 23.34 1.17
N ARG A 93 2.69 23.95 1.24
CA ARG A 93 1.51 23.29 1.83
C ARG A 93 1.25 21.92 1.23
N ASP A 94 1.46 21.79 -0.08
CA ASP A 94 1.40 20.52 -0.78
C ASP A 94 2.81 20.21 -1.30
N PRO A 95 3.54 19.28 -0.70
CA PRO A 95 4.91 18.92 -1.08
C PRO A 95 5.09 18.52 -2.54
N LEU A 96 4.02 18.13 -3.22
CA LEU A 96 4.02 17.88 -4.66
C LEU A 96 2.69 18.32 -5.27
N ARG A 97 2.78 19.15 -6.32
CA ARG A 97 1.67 19.48 -7.22
C ARG A 97 2.11 19.25 -8.64
N LEU A 98 1.29 18.61 -9.45
CA LEU A 98 1.63 18.37 -10.85
C LEU A 98 0.39 18.30 -11.75
N THR A 99 0.59 18.65 -13.03
CA THR A 99 -0.38 18.40 -14.08
C THR A 99 -0.03 17.09 -14.78
N ARG A 100 -0.97 16.15 -14.80
CA ARG A 100 -0.77 14.84 -15.43
C ARG A 100 -1.74 14.62 -16.57
N SER A 101 -1.35 13.76 -17.50
CA SER A 101 -2.21 13.19 -18.55
C SER A 101 -2.92 11.92 -18.07
N GLY A 102 -3.69 11.31 -18.95
CA GLY A 102 -4.27 9.97 -18.70
C GLY A 102 -5.48 9.97 -17.76
N TRP A 103 -6.15 11.09 -17.59
CA TRP A 103 -7.44 11.10 -16.90
C TRP A 103 -8.52 10.55 -17.85
N HIS A 104 -8.75 9.24 -17.73
CA HIS A 104 -9.66 8.53 -18.62
C HIS A 104 -11.08 9.09 -18.54
N ASN A 105 -11.66 9.39 -19.70
CA ASN A 105 -13.01 9.93 -19.85
C ASN A 105 -13.96 8.85 -20.39
N SER A 106 -14.36 7.93 -19.53
CA SER A 106 -15.27 6.83 -19.89
C SER A 106 -16.69 7.27 -20.21
N THR A 107 -17.08 8.44 -19.70
CA THR A 107 -18.45 8.97 -19.86
C THR A 107 -18.59 9.93 -21.06
N GLY A 108 -17.50 10.25 -21.77
CA GLY A 108 -17.53 11.23 -22.83
C GLY A 108 -17.88 12.65 -22.37
N ALA A 109 -17.72 12.97 -21.08
CA ALA A 109 -18.01 14.29 -20.54
C ALA A 109 -17.13 15.37 -21.20
N PRO A 110 -17.61 16.61 -21.37
CA PRO A 110 -16.83 17.71 -21.97
C PRO A 110 -15.77 18.22 -20.99
N ARG A 111 -14.72 17.44 -20.76
CA ARG A 111 -13.60 17.77 -19.86
C ARG A 111 -12.27 17.36 -20.48
N SER A 112 -11.20 17.99 -19.99
CA SER A 112 -9.83 17.62 -20.37
C SER A 112 -9.48 16.20 -19.97
N THR A 113 -8.58 15.56 -20.72
CA THR A 113 -7.88 14.32 -20.33
C THR A 113 -6.69 14.60 -19.40
N LEU A 114 -6.37 15.87 -19.17
CA LEU A 114 -5.38 16.32 -18.20
C LEU A 114 -6.05 16.57 -16.85
N GLN A 115 -5.32 16.31 -15.77
CA GLN A 115 -5.77 16.51 -14.42
C GLN A 115 -4.69 17.18 -13.57
N ARG A 116 -5.06 18.15 -12.75
CA ARG A 116 -4.20 18.68 -11.71
C ARG A 116 -4.34 17.80 -10.48
N VAL A 117 -3.21 17.38 -9.92
CA VAL A 117 -3.15 16.60 -8.67
C VAL A 117 -2.16 17.23 -7.70
N ALA A 118 -2.41 17.04 -6.42
CA ALA A 118 -1.49 17.41 -5.35
C ALA A 118 -1.39 16.28 -4.32
N TYR A 119 -0.29 16.29 -3.59
CA TYR A 119 -0.03 15.34 -2.50
C TYR A 119 0.22 16.14 -1.24
N ARG A 120 -0.40 15.72 -0.15
CA ARG A 120 -0.32 16.38 1.14
C ARG A 120 -0.24 15.35 2.25
N LEU A 121 0.61 15.60 3.22
CA LEU A 121 0.61 14.88 4.47
C LEU A 121 -0.21 15.67 5.49
N GLU A 122 -1.28 15.11 5.99
CA GLU A 122 -2.09 15.67 7.08
C GLU A 122 -2.11 14.67 8.23
N GLU A 123 -1.60 15.10 9.37
CA GLU A 123 -1.36 14.23 10.51
C GLU A 123 -0.44 13.06 10.11
N ASP A 124 -0.97 11.87 10.02
CA ASP A 124 -0.27 10.66 9.59
C ASP A 124 -0.81 10.08 8.27
N ARG A 125 -1.66 10.83 7.54
CA ARG A 125 -2.32 10.39 6.31
C ARG A 125 -1.75 11.07 5.08
N LEU A 126 -1.24 10.29 4.15
CA LEU A 126 -0.87 10.80 2.83
C LEU A 126 -2.10 10.90 1.95
N LEU A 127 -2.49 12.14 1.67
CA LEU A 127 -3.64 12.47 0.84
C LEU A 127 -3.21 12.74 -0.60
N ARG A 128 -4.00 12.27 -1.54
CA ARG A 128 -3.96 12.68 -2.93
C ARG A 128 -5.17 13.54 -3.23
N LEU A 129 -4.91 14.78 -3.60
CA LEU A 129 -5.92 15.75 -3.97
C LEU A 129 -6.04 15.79 -5.49
N SER A 130 -7.24 15.68 -6.02
CA SER A 130 -7.51 15.73 -7.46
C SER A 130 -8.49 16.82 -7.79
N TYR A 131 -8.11 17.71 -8.70
CA TYR A 131 -8.94 18.85 -9.10
C TYR A 131 -9.78 18.47 -10.32
N PRO A 132 -11.09 18.83 -10.31
CA PRO A 132 -12.00 18.52 -11.41
C PRO A 132 -11.74 19.37 -12.66
N VAL A 133 -11.07 20.52 -12.50
CA VAL A 133 -10.69 21.42 -13.58
C VAL A 133 -9.21 21.82 -13.46
N LEU A 134 -8.59 22.13 -14.59
CA LEU A 134 -7.20 22.57 -14.62
C LEU A 134 -7.05 24.02 -14.21
N ASP A 135 -7.72 24.91 -14.93
CA ASP A 135 -7.67 26.35 -14.72
C ASP A 135 -8.86 26.75 -13.82
N ARG A 136 -8.57 27.26 -12.65
CA ARG A 136 -9.55 27.57 -11.63
C ARG A 136 -9.88 29.06 -11.68
N THR A 137 -11.15 29.39 -11.73
CA THR A 137 -11.64 30.77 -11.67
C THR A 137 -12.17 31.15 -10.29
N THR A 138 -12.35 30.15 -9.43
CA THR A 138 -12.84 30.28 -8.04
C THR A 138 -12.18 29.21 -7.19
N ALA A 139 -12.33 29.33 -5.87
CA ALA A 139 -11.91 28.30 -4.93
C ALA A 139 -12.74 27.02 -5.15
N ILE A 140 -12.21 26.10 -5.96
CA ILE A 140 -12.79 24.77 -6.19
C ILE A 140 -12.08 23.79 -5.27
N GLU A 141 -12.83 23.14 -4.42
CA GLU A 141 -12.30 22.11 -3.53
C GLU A 141 -11.89 20.86 -4.34
N PRO A 142 -10.69 20.34 -4.10
CA PRO A 142 -10.27 19.09 -4.71
C PRO A 142 -11.00 17.89 -4.07
N THR A 143 -11.11 16.81 -4.83
CA THR A 143 -11.49 15.53 -4.24
C THR A 143 -10.28 14.94 -3.53
N GLU A 144 -10.41 14.65 -2.26
CA GLU A 144 -9.37 14.07 -1.42
C GLU A 144 -9.51 12.55 -1.39
N THR A 145 -8.38 11.87 -1.50
CA THR A 145 -8.30 10.41 -1.42
C THR A 145 -7.14 10.04 -0.51
N VAL A 146 -7.41 9.32 0.57
CA VAL A 146 -6.36 8.76 1.43
C VAL A 146 -5.65 7.66 0.65
N LEU A 147 -4.35 7.80 0.45
CA LEU A 147 -3.51 6.79 -0.20
C LEU A 147 -3.00 5.76 0.80
N ILE A 148 -2.56 6.22 1.94
CA ILE A 148 -1.99 5.41 3.01
C ILE A 148 -2.02 6.18 4.33
N GLU A 149 -2.22 5.47 5.42
CA GLU A 149 -2.16 5.98 6.79
C GLU A 149 -0.84 5.58 7.48
N GLY A 150 -0.55 6.17 8.63
CA GLY A 150 0.67 5.88 9.40
C GLY A 150 1.94 6.34 8.68
N VAL A 151 1.92 7.52 8.06
CA VAL A 151 3.06 8.15 7.38
C VAL A 151 3.62 9.24 8.30
N GLU A 152 4.80 9.02 8.83
CA GLU A 152 5.47 9.98 9.71
C GLU A 152 6.11 11.14 8.92
N LEU A 153 6.63 10.84 7.71
CA LEU A 153 7.34 11.82 6.90
C LEU A 153 7.09 11.56 5.41
N PHE A 154 6.79 12.63 4.67
CA PHE A 154 6.69 12.64 3.21
C PHE A 154 7.62 13.72 2.65
N GLU A 155 8.83 13.33 2.32
CA GLU A 155 9.87 14.21 1.79
C GLU A 155 10.11 13.93 0.31
N LEU A 156 10.26 15.00 -0.47
CA LEU A 156 10.56 14.94 -1.88
C LEU A 156 11.79 15.78 -2.18
N ARG A 157 12.66 15.25 -3.01
CA ARG A 157 13.83 15.94 -3.53
C ARG A 157 13.80 15.91 -5.04
N PHE A 158 14.23 16.97 -5.66
CA PHE A 158 14.14 17.18 -7.10
C PHE A 158 15.52 17.24 -7.72
N LEU A 159 15.69 16.63 -8.89
CA LEU A 159 16.88 16.75 -9.71
C LEU A 159 16.59 17.69 -10.88
N PRO A 160 17.27 18.83 -10.99
CA PRO A 160 17.02 19.79 -12.07
C PRO A 160 17.41 19.24 -13.44
N SER A 161 18.42 18.38 -13.52
CA SER A 161 18.85 17.73 -14.75
C SER A 161 19.57 16.42 -14.44
N ILE A 162 19.17 15.37 -15.12
CA ILE A 162 19.85 14.08 -15.00
C ILE A 162 21.20 14.05 -15.72
N ASN A 163 21.38 14.91 -16.72
CA ASN A 163 22.61 14.97 -17.52
C ASN A 163 23.75 15.70 -16.79
N ALA A 164 23.44 16.46 -15.74
CA ALA A 164 24.42 17.17 -14.92
C ALA A 164 24.88 16.37 -13.71
N VAL A 165 24.37 15.15 -13.53
CA VAL A 165 24.62 14.34 -12.34
C VAL A 165 25.77 13.39 -12.59
N GLU A 166 26.90 13.59 -11.92
CA GLU A 166 27.94 12.55 -11.79
C GLU A 166 27.43 11.45 -10.85
N VAL A 167 27.29 10.26 -11.38
CA VAL A 167 26.94 9.07 -10.61
C VAL A 167 28.25 8.45 -10.09
N ASP A 168 28.39 8.40 -8.79
CA ASP A 168 29.53 7.71 -8.16
C ASP A 168 29.54 6.21 -8.50
N ARG A 169 30.66 5.53 -8.29
CA ARG A 169 30.86 4.07 -8.55
C ARG A 169 29.79 3.19 -7.88
N ASN A 170 29.14 3.70 -6.83
CA ASN A 170 28.04 3.03 -6.13
C ASN A 170 26.65 3.35 -6.70
N GLN A 171 26.56 4.06 -7.84
CA GLN A 171 25.31 4.52 -8.45
C GLN A 171 24.45 5.42 -7.54
N VAL A 172 25.06 6.05 -6.54
CA VAL A 172 24.40 7.01 -5.63
C VAL A 172 24.62 8.41 -6.18
N ILE A 173 23.52 9.12 -6.38
CA ILE A 173 23.56 10.53 -6.79
C ILE A 173 23.99 11.37 -5.59
N ASP A 174 25.05 12.19 -5.75
CA ASP A 174 25.54 13.07 -4.70
C ASP A 174 24.43 14.03 -4.24
N ARG A 175 24.34 14.23 -2.93
CA ARG A 175 23.33 15.12 -2.31
C ARG A 175 23.39 16.55 -2.82
N ARG A 176 24.52 17.01 -3.30
CA ARG A 176 24.72 18.37 -3.86
C ARG A 176 23.85 18.66 -5.09
N PHE A 177 23.43 17.62 -5.82
CA PHE A 177 22.59 17.76 -7.03
C PHE A 177 21.09 17.76 -6.71
N TRP A 178 20.70 17.47 -5.49
CA TRP A 178 19.31 17.44 -5.08
C TRP A 178 18.85 18.83 -4.63
N GLN A 179 17.69 19.24 -5.10
CA GLN A 179 17.00 20.45 -4.69
C GLN A 179 15.80 20.09 -3.82
N GLU A 180 15.62 20.88 -2.75
CA GLU A 180 14.49 20.70 -1.83
C GLU A 180 13.19 21.29 -2.39
N ASN A 181 13.29 22.25 -3.32
CA ASN A 181 12.15 22.93 -3.89
C ASN A 181 12.18 22.90 -5.42
N TRP A 182 11.04 22.77 -6.04
CA TRP A 182 10.81 22.89 -7.47
C TRP A 182 9.74 23.95 -7.73
N VAL A 183 10.07 24.97 -8.52
CA VAL A 183 9.20 26.12 -8.84
C VAL A 183 8.87 26.16 -10.33
#